data_ff4792ef7d2e873624a24ca02a83582d
#
_entry.id   ff4792ef7d2e873624a24ca02a83582d
#
_cell.length_a   1.000
_cell.length_b   1.000
_cell.length_c   1.000
_cell.angle_alpha   90.00
_cell.angle_beta   90.00
_cell.angle_gamma   90.00
#
_symmetry.space_group_name_H-M   'P 1'
#
loop_
_entity.id
_entity.type
_entity.pdbx_description
1 polymer ?
#
loop_
_entity_poly.entity_id
_entity_poly.type
_entity_poly.pdbx_seq_one_letter_code
_entity_poly.pdbx_strand_id
1 'polypeptide(L)'
;AVLNKIAAIIDENKEHLAMVESMDNGKPIRETLAVDIPMAADHFRYFAGCIQAEEGSANILGKDTLSLILREPIGVVGQIVPWNFPFLMAAWKLAPVLASGCCTVFKTSSTTPLSVLEFARLVQDVIPAGVFNVITGSGSKSGQYMLDHPGFRKLAFTGSTEVGRNVALAAAQKLIPATLEL
;
A
#
# COMPACT_ATOMS: atom_id res chain seq x y z
N ALA A 1 6.09 11.94 -10.88
CA ALA A 1 6.28 13.17 -10.09
C ALA A 1 5.94 12.96 -8.62
N VAL A 2 4.70 12.57 -8.24
CA VAL A 2 4.28 12.39 -6.84
C VAL A 2 5.11 11.35 -6.10
N LEU A 3 5.28 10.14 -6.65
CA LEU A 3 6.05 9.07 -5.99
C LEU A 3 7.51 9.45 -5.71
N ASN A 4 8.16 10.18 -6.62
CA ASN A 4 9.52 10.68 -6.39
C ASN A 4 9.57 11.75 -5.30
N LYS A 5 8.53 12.58 -5.16
CA LYS A 5 8.43 13.53 -4.04
C LYS A 5 8.27 12.78 -2.71
N ILE A 6 7.44 11.73 -2.68
CA ILE A 6 7.29 10.87 -1.50
C ILE A 6 8.62 10.25 -1.12
N ALA A 7 9.37 9.69 -2.07
CA ALA A 7 10.69 9.13 -1.81
C ALA A 7 11.68 10.16 -1.25
N ALA A 8 11.68 11.39 -1.78
CA ALA A 8 12.51 12.47 -1.26
C ALA A 8 12.13 12.85 0.19
N ILE A 9 10.84 12.95 0.50
CA ILE A 9 10.37 13.21 1.87
C ILE A 9 10.82 12.10 2.83
N ILE A 10 10.78 10.83 2.42
CA ILE A 10 11.27 9.71 3.23
C ILE A 10 12.78 9.88 3.51
N ASP A 11 13.57 10.21 2.49
CA ASP A 11 15.01 10.42 2.66
C ASP A 11 15.35 11.63 3.55
N GLU A 12 14.65 12.74 3.37
CA GLU A 12 14.81 13.96 4.18
C GLU A 12 14.44 13.72 5.66
N ASN A 13 13.53 12.79 5.93
CA ASN A 13 13.08 12.44 7.28
C ASN A 13 13.56 11.06 7.75
N LYS A 14 14.60 10.52 7.12
CA LYS A 14 15.08 9.15 7.33
C LYS A 14 15.37 8.83 8.79
N GLU A 15 16.12 9.68 9.48
CA GLU A 15 16.50 9.47 10.87
C GLU A 15 15.29 9.52 11.80
N HIS A 16 14.39 10.47 11.56
CA HIS A 16 13.16 10.62 12.31
C HIS A 16 12.26 9.40 12.15
N LEU A 17 11.99 8.97 10.92
CA LEU A 17 11.16 7.79 10.63
C LEU A 17 11.78 6.51 11.20
N ALA A 18 13.11 6.35 11.10
CA ALA A 18 13.81 5.20 11.68
C ALA A 18 13.70 5.17 13.20
N MET A 19 13.77 6.33 13.87
CA MET A 19 13.59 6.42 15.30
C MET A 19 12.15 6.05 15.71
N VAL A 20 11.15 6.60 15.03
CA VAL A 20 9.74 6.29 15.28
C VAL A 20 9.46 4.80 15.09
N GLU A 21 9.97 4.21 13.99
CA GLU A 21 9.84 2.77 13.70
C GLU A 21 10.48 1.91 14.82
N SER A 22 11.71 2.27 15.25
CA SER A 22 12.40 1.53 16.32
C SER A 22 11.68 1.63 17.65
N MET A 23 11.15 2.79 18.01
CA MET A 23 10.41 3.00 19.26
C MET A 23 9.09 2.22 19.28
N ASP A 24 8.41 2.13 18.16
CA ASP A 24 7.10 1.48 18.03
C ASP A 24 7.21 -0.04 17.88
N ASN A 25 8.20 -0.52 17.10
CA ASN A 25 8.37 -1.92 16.75
C ASN A 25 9.35 -2.67 17.69
N GLY A 26 10.29 -1.96 18.31
CA GLY A 26 11.37 -2.55 19.12
C GLY A 26 12.58 -3.01 18.29
N LYS A 27 12.65 -2.74 17.00
CA LYS A 27 13.79 -3.06 16.14
C LYS A 27 15.01 -2.19 16.47
N PRO A 28 16.24 -2.72 16.37
CA PRO A 28 17.44 -1.89 16.52
C PRO A 28 17.46 -0.75 15.49
N ILE A 29 17.77 0.45 15.95
CA ILE A 29 17.83 1.66 15.10
C ILE A 29 18.78 1.51 13.91
N ARG A 30 19.86 0.74 14.04
CA ARG A 30 20.78 0.45 12.94
C ARG A 30 20.10 -0.26 11.76
N GLU A 31 19.09 -1.09 12.04
CA GLU A 31 18.36 -1.85 11.00
C GLU A 31 17.31 -0.97 10.33
N THR A 32 16.53 -0.24 11.11
CA THR A 32 15.53 0.68 10.56
C THR A 32 16.19 1.77 9.73
N LEU A 33 17.32 2.33 10.21
CA LEU A 33 18.06 3.39 9.53
C LEU A 33 18.80 2.90 8.27
N ALA A 34 19.38 1.69 8.31
CA ALA A 34 20.20 1.19 7.21
C ALA A 34 19.39 0.41 6.16
N VAL A 35 18.25 -0.15 6.54
CA VAL A 35 17.49 -1.08 5.69
C VAL A 35 16.05 -0.60 5.48
N ASP A 36 15.22 -0.58 6.53
CA ASP A 36 13.77 -0.46 6.39
C ASP A 36 13.36 0.86 5.70
N ILE A 37 13.88 1.98 6.19
CA ILE A 37 13.50 3.29 5.65
C ILE A 37 14.08 3.55 4.25
N PRO A 38 15.38 3.26 3.97
CA PRO A 38 15.92 3.40 2.61
C PRO A 38 15.20 2.53 1.58
N MET A 39 14.93 1.25 1.91
CA MET A 39 14.21 0.36 1.01
C MET A 39 12.78 0.85 0.74
N ALA A 40 12.12 1.47 1.71
CA ALA A 40 10.81 2.07 1.51
C ALA A 40 10.88 3.22 0.48
N ALA A 41 11.87 4.12 0.58
CA ALA A 41 12.08 5.19 -0.40
C ALA A 41 12.35 4.62 -1.81
N ASP A 42 13.18 3.58 -1.90
CA ASP A 42 13.51 2.94 -3.18
C ASP A 42 12.30 2.27 -3.83
N HIS A 43 11.38 1.72 -3.06
CA HIS A 43 10.12 1.18 -3.59
C HIS A 43 9.27 2.25 -4.29
N PHE A 44 9.16 3.43 -3.69
CA PHE A 44 8.45 4.54 -4.35
C PHE A 44 9.15 4.99 -5.64
N ARG A 45 10.49 5.02 -5.68
CA ARG A 45 11.26 5.32 -6.89
C ARG A 45 11.07 4.25 -7.97
N TYR A 46 11.11 2.98 -7.58
CA TYR A 46 10.90 1.86 -8.49
C TYR A 46 9.53 1.97 -9.18
N PHE A 47 8.46 2.13 -8.42
CA PHE A 47 7.12 2.26 -9.00
C PHE A 47 6.91 3.57 -9.77
N ALA A 48 7.62 4.64 -9.44
CA ALA A 48 7.64 5.85 -10.26
C ALA A 48 8.21 5.59 -11.67
N GLY A 49 9.19 4.68 -11.79
CA GLY A 49 9.72 4.20 -13.07
C GLY A 49 8.75 3.26 -13.79
N CYS A 50 8.12 2.33 -13.08
CA CYS A 50 7.18 1.36 -13.65
C CYS A 50 6.01 2.01 -14.41
N ILE A 51 5.50 3.14 -13.92
CA ILE A 51 4.38 3.86 -14.61
C ILE A 51 4.76 4.25 -16.04
N GLN A 52 6.03 4.57 -16.30
CA GLN A 52 6.49 4.98 -17.63
C GLN A 52 6.63 3.80 -18.60
N ALA A 53 6.74 2.59 -18.06
CA ALA A 53 6.87 1.34 -18.82
C ALA A 53 5.53 0.59 -18.96
N GLU A 54 4.45 1.11 -18.38
CA GLU A 54 3.13 0.47 -18.45
C GLU A 54 2.54 0.67 -19.85
N GLU A 55 2.26 -0.44 -20.53
CA GLU A 55 1.74 -0.45 -21.90
C GLU A 55 0.36 -1.09 -21.94
N GLY A 56 -0.46 -0.60 -22.88
CA GLY A 56 -1.64 -1.29 -23.37
C GLY A 56 -1.33 -2.10 -24.64
N SER A 57 -2.35 -2.63 -25.28
CA SER A 57 -2.18 -3.25 -26.60
C SER A 57 -3.31 -2.89 -27.54
N ALA A 58 -3.01 -2.95 -28.85
CA ALA A 58 -3.98 -2.77 -29.90
C ALA A 58 -3.83 -3.92 -30.92
N ASN A 59 -4.92 -4.61 -31.23
CA ASN A 59 -4.94 -5.74 -32.15
C ASN A 59 -6.08 -5.60 -33.17
N ILE A 60 -5.78 -5.78 -34.44
CA ILE A 60 -6.78 -5.85 -35.50
C ILE A 60 -7.32 -7.27 -35.55
N LEU A 61 -8.59 -7.47 -35.22
CA LEU A 61 -9.26 -8.78 -35.18
C LEU A 61 -9.97 -9.08 -36.52
N GLY A 62 -10.12 -8.09 -37.40
CA GLY A 62 -10.76 -8.23 -38.69
C GLY A 62 -10.80 -6.91 -39.43
N LYS A 63 -11.50 -6.87 -40.56
CA LYS A 63 -11.55 -5.66 -41.42
C LYS A 63 -12.14 -4.44 -40.67
N ASP A 64 -13.10 -4.69 -39.77
CA ASP A 64 -13.92 -3.67 -39.11
C ASP A 64 -13.82 -3.72 -37.60
N THR A 65 -12.85 -4.49 -37.05
CA THR A 65 -12.75 -4.69 -35.56
C THR A 65 -11.35 -4.42 -35.06
N LEU A 66 -11.22 -3.42 -34.18
CA LEU A 66 -10.01 -3.10 -33.43
C LEU A 66 -10.23 -3.43 -31.95
N SER A 67 -9.37 -4.26 -31.36
CA SER A 67 -9.34 -4.54 -29.93
C SER A 67 -8.27 -3.69 -29.25
N LEU A 68 -8.66 -2.98 -28.19
CA LEU A 68 -7.76 -2.18 -27.37
C LEU A 68 -7.75 -2.70 -25.94
N ILE A 69 -6.57 -2.83 -25.34
CA ILE A 69 -6.41 -3.07 -23.90
C ILE A 69 -5.87 -1.78 -23.27
N LEU A 70 -6.69 -1.17 -22.42
CA LEU A 70 -6.33 0.02 -21.66
C LEU A 70 -6.22 -0.35 -20.17
N ARG A 71 -5.31 0.31 -19.47
CA ARG A 71 -5.14 0.16 -18.02
C ARG A 71 -5.84 1.30 -17.30
N GLU A 72 -6.69 0.97 -16.35
CA GLU A 72 -7.46 1.96 -15.56
C GLU A 72 -7.36 1.65 -14.07
N PRO A 73 -7.42 2.67 -13.19
CA PRO A 73 -7.50 2.45 -11.75
C PRO A 73 -8.69 1.57 -11.37
N ILE A 74 -8.45 0.55 -10.54
CA ILE A 74 -9.54 -0.35 -10.08
C ILE A 74 -10.49 0.34 -9.08
N GLY A 75 -10.04 1.43 -8.44
CA GLY A 75 -10.82 2.18 -7.44
C GLY A 75 -10.19 2.18 -6.05
N VAL A 76 -10.98 1.90 -5.01
CA VAL A 76 -10.51 1.89 -3.62
C VAL A 76 -9.98 0.51 -3.23
N VAL A 77 -8.74 0.47 -2.73
CA VAL A 77 -8.05 -0.75 -2.29
C VAL A 77 -7.98 -0.78 -0.76
N GLY A 78 -8.45 -1.86 -0.14
CA GLY A 78 -8.24 -2.12 1.28
C GLY A 78 -6.90 -2.83 1.50
N GLN A 79 -6.02 -2.25 2.32
CA GLN A 79 -4.68 -2.79 2.56
C GLN A 79 -4.46 -3.03 4.05
N ILE A 80 -3.94 -4.20 4.42
CA ILE A 80 -3.68 -4.59 5.81
C ILE A 80 -2.27 -5.15 5.89
N VAL A 81 -1.48 -4.65 6.86
CA VAL A 81 -0.07 -5.03 7.06
C VAL A 81 0.19 -5.57 8.47
N PRO A 82 1.23 -6.43 8.63
CA PRO A 82 1.67 -6.95 9.91
C PRO A 82 2.56 -5.95 10.68
N TRP A 83 3.10 -6.41 11.81
CA TRP A 83 3.88 -5.62 12.75
C TRP A 83 5.41 -5.70 12.55
N ASN A 84 5.91 -6.71 11.84
CA ASN A 84 7.35 -6.99 11.79
C ASN A 84 8.16 -6.03 10.92
N PHE A 85 7.57 -5.44 9.89
CA PHE A 85 8.15 -4.40 9.04
C PHE A 85 7.10 -3.31 8.75
N PRO A 86 6.65 -2.54 9.75
CA PRO A 86 5.48 -1.67 9.61
C PRO A 86 5.57 -0.70 8.42
N PHE A 87 6.65 0.07 8.37
CA PHE A 87 6.84 1.08 7.34
C PHE A 87 7.21 0.49 5.98
N LEU A 88 8.10 -0.52 5.95
CA LEU A 88 8.51 -1.15 4.70
C LEU A 88 7.33 -1.88 4.03
N MET A 89 6.51 -2.61 4.80
CA MET A 89 5.30 -3.25 4.27
C MET A 89 4.26 -2.23 3.80
N ALA A 90 4.20 -1.07 4.46
CA ALA A 90 3.37 0.03 3.97
C ALA A 90 3.86 0.52 2.61
N ALA A 91 5.17 0.77 2.43
CA ALA A 91 5.74 1.20 1.16
C ALA A 91 5.48 0.17 0.03
N TRP A 92 5.63 -1.14 0.31
CA TRP A 92 5.38 -2.21 -0.66
C TRP A 92 3.95 -2.24 -1.18
N LYS A 93 2.99 -1.81 -0.38
CA LYS A 93 1.58 -1.76 -0.76
C LYS A 93 1.15 -0.38 -1.28
N LEU A 94 1.68 0.70 -0.70
CA LEU A 94 1.32 2.07 -1.09
C LEU A 94 1.93 2.48 -2.43
N ALA A 95 3.18 2.14 -2.69
CA ALA A 95 3.83 2.53 -3.93
C ALA A 95 3.09 2.02 -5.17
N PRO A 96 2.75 0.71 -5.31
CA PRO A 96 2.00 0.23 -6.46
C PRO A 96 0.55 0.74 -6.51
N VAL A 97 -0.14 0.92 -5.37
CA VAL A 97 -1.52 1.41 -5.38
C VAL A 97 -1.60 2.86 -5.84
N LEU A 98 -0.65 3.70 -5.40
CA LEU A 98 -0.56 5.09 -5.85
C LEU A 98 -0.10 5.18 -7.31
N ALA A 99 0.85 4.32 -7.72
CA ALA A 99 1.31 4.21 -9.10
C ALA A 99 0.16 3.89 -10.07
N SER A 100 -0.75 3.01 -9.67
CA SER A 100 -1.91 2.61 -10.47
C SER A 100 -3.06 3.64 -10.46
N GLY A 101 -2.91 4.77 -9.77
CA GLY A 101 -3.95 5.81 -9.66
C GLY A 101 -5.13 5.43 -8.75
N CYS A 102 -4.99 4.38 -7.93
CA CYS A 102 -6.01 3.95 -6.99
C CYS A 102 -5.97 4.74 -5.69
N CYS A 103 -7.11 4.78 -4.99
CA CYS A 103 -7.19 5.23 -3.61
C CYS A 103 -7.04 4.04 -2.65
N THR A 104 -6.63 4.31 -1.41
CA THR A 104 -6.49 3.25 -0.42
C THR A 104 -7.03 3.63 0.96
N VAL A 105 -7.62 2.65 1.63
CA VAL A 105 -7.78 2.63 3.08
C VAL A 105 -6.78 1.62 3.61
N PHE A 106 -5.82 2.13 4.37
CA PHE A 106 -4.66 1.38 4.84
C PHE A 106 -4.79 1.12 6.35
N LYS A 107 -4.80 -0.15 6.73
CA LYS A 107 -4.83 -0.56 8.13
C LYS A 107 -3.46 -1.04 8.58
N THR A 108 -2.90 -0.32 9.55
CA THR A 108 -1.66 -0.73 10.24
C THR A 108 -1.91 -1.93 11.16
N SER A 109 -0.85 -2.58 11.61
CA SER A 109 -0.94 -3.43 12.80
C SER A 109 -1.45 -2.61 14.00
N SER A 110 -2.17 -3.24 14.92
CA SER A 110 -2.62 -2.59 16.16
C SER A 110 -1.47 -2.26 17.12
N THR A 111 -0.34 -2.94 16.97
CA THR A 111 0.83 -2.79 17.85
C THR A 111 1.90 -1.85 17.30
N THR A 112 1.89 -1.56 16.00
CA THR A 112 2.93 -0.75 15.34
C THR A 112 2.35 0.23 14.32
N PRO A 113 1.55 1.22 14.76
CA PRO A 113 0.92 2.16 13.84
C PRO A 113 1.74 3.43 13.57
N LEU A 114 2.71 3.78 14.44
CA LEU A 114 3.22 5.15 14.53
C LEU A 114 4.02 5.59 13.32
N SER A 115 4.87 4.75 12.75
CA SER A 115 5.67 5.11 11.59
C SER A 115 4.83 5.40 10.35
N VAL A 116 3.75 4.64 10.15
CA VAL A 116 2.80 4.87 9.04
C VAL A 116 1.96 6.13 9.26
N LEU A 117 1.53 6.40 10.50
CA LEU A 117 0.80 7.62 10.85
C LEU A 117 1.67 8.87 10.65
N GLU A 118 2.93 8.79 11.09
CA GLU A 118 3.89 9.88 10.88
C GLU A 118 4.20 10.11 9.39
N PHE A 119 4.36 9.03 8.64
CA PHE A 119 4.49 9.13 7.18
C PHE A 119 3.27 9.79 6.53
N ALA A 120 2.07 9.41 6.93
CA ALA A 120 0.85 10.04 6.41
C ALA A 120 0.82 11.55 6.67
N ARG A 121 1.28 11.98 7.85
CA ARG A 121 1.43 13.40 8.21
C ARG A 121 2.45 14.10 7.30
N LEU A 122 3.59 13.47 7.05
CA LEU A 122 4.66 14.06 6.23
C LEU A 122 4.27 14.24 4.75
N VAL A 123 3.43 13.36 4.22
CA VAL A 123 3.05 13.38 2.79
C VAL A 123 1.69 14.04 2.51
N GLN A 124 1.02 14.58 3.52
CA GLN A 124 -0.35 15.13 3.40
C GLN A 124 -0.50 16.24 2.36
N ASP A 125 0.55 17.03 2.13
CA ASP A 125 0.55 18.12 1.15
C ASP A 125 0.99 17.67 -0.26
N VAL A 126 1.39 16.41 -0.40
CA VAL A 126 1.86 15.82 -1.66
C VAL A 126 0.81 14.88 -2.27
N ILE A 127 0.07 14.18 -1.42
CA ILE A 127 -0.99 13.26 -1.81
C ILE A 127 -2.33 13.98 -1.68
N PRO A 128 -3.18 14.00 -2.73
CA PRO A 128 -4.50 14.61 -2.62
C PRO A 128 -5.33 13.99 -1.50
N ALA A 129 -6.14 14.82 -0.83
CA ALA A 129 -7.03 14.36 0.24
C ALA A 129 -7.93 13.20 -0.22
N GLY A 130 -8.09 12.18 0.61
CA GLY A 130 -8.90 10.99 0.33
C GLY A 130 -8.22 9.91 -0.50
N VAL A 131 -7.02 10.14 -1.05
CA VAL A 131 -6.27 9.12 -1.82
C VAL A 131 -5.59 8.11 -0.89
N PHE A 132 -4.97 8.57 0.18
CA PHE A 132 -4.34 7.74 1.21
C PHE A 132 -4.98 7.99 2.57
N ASN A 133 -5.65 6.98 3.11
CA ASN A 133 -6.38 7.06 4.37
C ASN A 133 -5.88 5.97 5.31
N VAL A 134 -5.37 6.34 6.47
CA VAL A 134 -4.85 5.39 7.47
C VAL A 134 -5.90 5.16 8.55
N ILE A 135 -6.14 3.91 8.86
CA ILE A 135 -6.94 3.50 10.02
C ILE A 135 -6.13 2.62 10.95
N THR A 136 -6.42 2.73 12.23
CA THR A 136 -5.81 1.94 13.30
C THR A 136 -6.85 1.05 13.97
N GLY A 137 -6.40 0.20 14.90
CA GLY A 137 -7.28 -0.65 15.70
C GLY A 137 -7.04 -2.14 15.48
N SER A 138 -7.78 -2.96 16.24
CA SER A 138 -7.61 -4.40 16.24
C SER A 138 -8.04 -5.06 14.91
N GLY A 139 -7.42 -6.21 14.59
CA GLY A 139 -7.82 -7.01 13.44
C GLY A 139 -9.26 -7.47 13.51
N SER A 140 -9.73 -7.87 14.71
CA SER A 140 -11.11 -8.35 14.92
C SER A 140 -12.19 -7.28 14.84
N LYS A 141 -11.84 -6.00 14.96
CA LYS A 141 -12.78 -4.88 14.79
C LYS A 141 -12.51 -4.14 13.48
N SER A 142 -11.52 -3.25 13.46
CA SER A 142 -11.22 -2.42 12.29
C SER A 142 -10.89 -3.25 11.05
N GLY A 143 -10.15 -4.37 11.19
CA GLY A 143 -9.88 -5.29 10.10
C GLY A 143 -11.15 -5.93 9.57
N GLN A 144 -12.01 -6.46 10.46
CA GLN A 144 -13.26 -7.08 10.07
C GLN A 144 -14.21 -6.09 9.38
N TYR A 145 -14.34 -4.86 9.91
CA TYR A 145 -15.17 -3.83 9.24
C TYR A 145 -14.67 -3.48 7.84
N MET A 146 -13.35 -3.49 7.61
CA MET A 146 -12.83 -3.35 6.24
C MET A 146 -13.24 -4.53 5.36
N LEU A 147 -13.11 -5.77 5.86
CA LEU A 147 -13.49 -6.94 5.10
C LEU A 147 -14.98 -6.97 4.76
N ASP A 148 -15.84 -6.48 5.63
CA ASP A 148 -17.29 -6.45 5.44
C ASP A 148 -17.75 -5.28 4.54
N HIS A 149 -16.96 -4.20 4.46
CA HIS A 149 -17.37 -2.98 3.75
C HIS A 149 -17.46 -3.21 2.22
N PRO A 150 -18.57 -2.85 1.56
CA PRO A 150 -18.79 -3.12 0.13
C PRO A 150 -18.01 -2.21 -0.82
N GLY A 151 -17.43 -1.10 -0.33
CA GLY A 151 -16.79 -0.07 -1.15
C GLY A 151 -15.41 -0.43 -1.70
N PHE A 152 -14.79 -1.53 -1.26
CA PHE A 152 -13.51 -1.96 -1.79
C PHE A 152 -13.63 -2.67 -3.12
N ARG A 153 -12.67 -2.42 -4.01
CA ARG A 153 -12.53 -3.08 -5.32
C ARG A 153 -11.40 -4.10 -5.35
N LYS A 154 -10.54 -4.07 -4.34
CA LYS A 154 -9.45 -5.04 -4.14
C LYS A 154 -9.08 -5.06 -2.66
N LEU A 155 -8.62 -6.23 -2.17
CA LEU A 155 -7.99 -6.38 -0.87
C LEU A 155 -6.54 -6.80 -1.04
N ALA A 156 -5.65 -6.26 -0.20
CA ALA A 156 -4.24 -6.65 -0.14
C ALA A 156 -3.85 -6.88 1.33
N PHE A 157 -3.32 -8.04 1.62
CA PHE A 157 -3.02 -8.48 2.97
C PHE A 157 -1.64 -9.14 3.04
N THR A 158 -0.87 -8.78 4.06
CA THR A 158 0.30 -9.53 4.50
C THR A 158 0.14 -9.89 5.97
N GLY A 159 0.35 -11.16 6.32
CA GLY A 159 0.22 -11.65 7.69
C GLY A 159 0.02 -13.15 7.77
N SER A 160 -0.67 -13.62 8.82
CA SER A 160 -0.87 -15.05 9.04
C SER A 160 -1.79 -15.71 8.00
N THR A 161 -1.52 -16.96 7.71
CA THR A 161 -2.33 -17.80 6.80
C THR A 161 -3.80 -17.87 7.23
N GLU A 162 -4.06 -17.92 8.54
CA GLU A 162 -5.41 -17.97 9.10
C GLU A 162 -6.21 -16.70 8.73
N VAL A 163 -5.63 -15.53 8.98
CA VAL A 163 -6.28 -14.25 8.63
C VAL A 163 -6.35 -14.07 7.11
N GLY A 164 -5.32 -14.51 6.37
CA GLY A 164 -5.31 -14.49 4.91
C GLY A 164 -6.46 -15.26 4.29
N ARG A 165 -6.82 -16.41 4.86
CA ARG A 165 -8.03 -17.15 4.43
C ARG A 165 -9.31 -16.34 4.60
N ASN A 166 -9.45 -15.63 5.73
CA ASN A 166 -10.62 -14.77 5.95
C ASN A 166 -10.67 -13.61 4.95
N VAL A 167 -9.52 -13.02 4.62
CA VAL A 167 -9.42 -11.99 3.58
C VAL A 167 -9.82 -12.55 2.20
N ALA A 168 -9.34 -13.76 1.86
CA ALA A 168 -9.68 -14.43 0.61
C ALA A 168 -11.19 -14.71 0.50
N LEU A 169 -11.80 -15.21 1.58
CA LEU A 169 -13.24 -15.47 1.64
C LEU A 169 -14.07 -14.20 1.48
N ALA A 170 -13.69 -13.13 2.19
CA ALA A 170 -14.36 -11.83 2.07
C ALA A 170 -14.25 -11.23 0.66
N ALA A 171 -13.10 -11.39 0.00
CA ALA A 171 -12.90 -10.98 -1.38
C ALA A 171 -13.75 -11.82 -2.35
N ALA A 172 -13.77 -13.15 -2.17
CA ALA A 172 -14.55 -14.06 -3.00
C ALA A 172 -16.06 -13.78 -2.89
N GLN A 173 -16.58 -13.52 -1.69
CA GLN A 173 -17.99 -13.15 -1.50
C GLN A 173 -18.40 -11.87 -2.23
N LYS A 174 -17.46 -10.96 -2.45
CA LYS A 174 -17.65 -9.69 -3.17
C LYS A 174 -17.27 -9.76 -4.65
N LEU A 175 -16.73 -10.89 -5.10
CA LEU A 175 -16.19 -11.09 -6.46
C LEU A 175 -15.10 -10.04 -6.79
N ILE A 176 -14.26 -9.69 -5.81
CA ILE A 176 -13.13 -8.76 -6.00
C ILE A 176 -11.79 -9.49 -5.85
N PRO A 177 -10.71 -9.02 -6.50
CA PRO A 177 -9.40 -9.63 -6.36
C PRO A 177 -8.80 -9.43 -4.98
N ALA A 178 -8.02 -10.42 -4.52
CA ALA A 178 -7.16 -10.31 -3.34
C ALA A 178 -5.71 -10.64 -3.69
N THR A 179 -4.77 -9.87 -3.11
CA THR A 179 -3.35 -10.19 -3.09
C THR A 179 -2.97 -10.58 -1.67
N LEU A 180 -2.43 -11.78 -1.50
CA LEU A 180 -2.10 -12.35 -0.20
C LEU A 180 -0.62 -12.73 -0.16
N GLU A 181 0.03 -12.36 0.93
CA GLU A 181 1.40 -12.72 1.28
C GLU A 181 1.37 -13.32 2.69
N LEU A 182 1.55 -14.66 2.78
CA LEU A 182 1.20 -15.46 3.95
C LEU A 182 2.41 -16.22 4.51
#